data_baa15b1cf125ceedcd719f4f69bc3b9c
#
_entry.id   baa15b1cf125ceedcd719f4f69bc3b9c
#
_cell.length_a   1.000
_cell.length_b   1.000
_cell.length_c   1.000
_cell.angle_alpha   90.00
_cell.angle_beta   90.00
_cell.angle_gamma   90.00
#
_symmetry.space_group_name_H-M   'P 1'
#
loop_
_entity.id
_entity.type
_entity.pdbx_description
1 polymer ?
#
loop_
_entity_poly.entity_id
_entity_poly.type
_entity_poly.pdbx_seq_one_letter_code
_entity_poly.pdbx_strand_id
1 'polypeptide(L)'
;MLDSRPHVGVLDTSVVIDITRIQRDLLPNELAVSAITMAELAAGPHATLDFEERARRQDLLQRIEASLDPLPFDTEAARAFGRLYASEFQQEKKARGARALDLMIAATALSHRLPLYTRNPQDFVAISEIVEIIAV
;
A
#
# COMPACT_ATOMS: atom_id res chain seq x y z
N MET A 1 -1.16 -7.26 29.42
CA MET A 1 -1.10 -5.97 28.71
C MET A 1 -1.69 -6.13 27.31
N LEU A 2 -2.61 -5.27 26.95
CA LEU A 2 -3.22 -5.32 25.64
C LEU A 2 -2.30 -4.70 24.58
N ASP A 3 -2.18 -5.38 23.45
CA ASP A 3 -1.46 -4.86 22.30
C ASP A 3 -2.33 -3.77 21.65
N SER A 4 -1.79 -2.54 21.56
CA SER A 4 -2.52 -1.40 20.97
C SER A 4 -2.40 -1.32 19.47
N ARG A 5 -1.63 -2.22 18.83
CA ARG A 5 -1.47 -2.22 17.38
C ARG A 5 -2.79 -2.63 16.70
N PRO A 6 -3.12 -2.05 15.54
CA PRO A 6 -4.22 -2.55 14.74
C PRO A 6 -4.04 -4.05 14.45
N HIS A 7 -5.14 -4.80 14.51
CA HIS A 7 -5.09 -6.22 14.25
C HIS A 7 -4.77 -6.50 12.77
N VAL A 8 -5.43 -5.79 11.86
CA VAL A 8 -5.23 -5.90 10.41
C VAL A 8 -4.80 -4.56 9.88
N GLY A 9 -3.88 -4.54 8.93
CA GLY A 9 -3.47 -3.31 8.26
C GLY A 9 -3.03 -3.57 6.83
N VAL A 10 -3.26 -2.59 5.97
CA VAL A 10 -2.84 -2.65 4.57
C VAL A 10 -1.42 -2.13 4.47
N LEU A 11 -0.57 -2.87 3.77
CA LEU A 11 0.82 -2.49 3.54
C LEU A 11 0.92 -1.74 2.21
N ASP A 12 1.46 -0.52 2.25
CA ASP A 12 1.88 0.19 1.05
C ASP A 12 2.99 -0.61 0.36
N THR A 13 3.15 -0.42 -0.93
CA THR A 13 4.19 -1.12 -1.72
C THR A 13 5.58 -0.89 -1.13
N SER A 14 5.85 0.31 -0.62
CA SER A 14 7.12 0.62 0.04
C SER A 14 7.43 -0.31 1.22
N VAL A 15 6.41 -0.71 1.98
CA VAL A 15 6.56 -1.64 3.10
C VAL A 15 6.80 -3.06 2.60
N VAL A 16 6.06 -3.49 1.58
CA VAL A 16 6.21 -4.84 1.02
C VAL A 16 7.62 -5.05 0.48
N ILE A 17 8.15 -4.06 -0.24
CA ILE A 17 9.51 -4.14 -0.81
C ILE A 17 10.56 -4.30 0.29
N ASP A 18 10.38 -3.63 1.42
CA ASP A 18 11.33 -3.63 2.54
C ASP A 18 10.93 -4.58 3.67
N ILE A 19 9.99 -5.49 3.44
CA ILE A 19 9.36 -6.30 4.49
C ILE A 19 10.38 -7.04 5.38
N THR A 20 11.46 -7.53 4.81
CA THR A 20 12.49 -8.26 5.56
C THR A 20 13.37 -7.36 6.42
N ARG A 21 13.30 -6.04 6.21
CA ARG A 21 14.08 -5.04 6.94
C ARG A 21 13.30 -4.36 8.05
N ILE A 22 12.01 -4.66 8.16
CA ILE A 22 11.12 -4.03 9.14
C ILE A 22 10.89 -5.01 10.28
N GLN A 23 11.04 -4.53 11.51
CA GLN A 23 10.77 -5.34 12.69
C GLN A 23 9.31 -5.74 12.71
N ARG A 24 9.04 -7.01 13.00
CA ARG A 24 7.69 -7.58 12.94
C ARG A 24 6.71 -6.86 13.88
N ASP A 25 7.20 -6.39 15.03
CA ASP A 25 6.37 -5.70 16.01
C ASP A 25 5.93 -4.30 15.61
N LEU A 26 6.51 -3.74 14.52
CA LEU A 26 6.08 -2.48 13.95
C LEU A 26 4.95 -2.65 12.92
N LEU A 27 4.65 -3.88 12.54
CA LEU A 27 3.64 -4.22 11.54
C LEU A 27 2.35 -4.70 12.23
N PRO A 28 1.20 -4.70 11.52
CA PRO A 28 -0.02 -5.24 12.10
C PRO A 28 0.09 -6.74 12.31
N ASN A 29 -0.77 -7.31 13.14
CA ASN A 29 -0.78 -8.75 13.37
C ASN A 29 -1.09 -9.52 12.10
N GLU A 30 -2.06 -9.04 11.34
CA GLU A 30 -2.45 -9.61 10.06
C GLU A 30 -2.14 -8.61 8.96
N LEU A 31 -1.36 -9.05 7.96
CA LEU A 31 -0.93 -8.23 6.85
C LEU A 31 -1.94 -8.31 5.71
N ALA A 32 -2.29 -7.18 5.13
CA ALA A 32 -3.12 -7.12 3.93
C ALA A 32 -2.40 -6.31 2.87
N VAL A 33 -2.63 -6.63 1.60
CA VAL A 33 -2.10 -5.88 0.46
C VAL A 33 -3.22 -5.60 -0.52
N SER A 34 -3.12 -4.51 -1.26
CA SER A 34 -4.08 -4.19 -2.31
C SER A 34 -3.70 -4.87 -3.63
N ALA A 35 -4.70 -5.06 -4.49
CA ALA A 35 -4.45 -5.52 -5.86
C ALA A 35 -3.55 -4.54 -6.62
N ILE A 36 -3.57 -3.25 -6.28
CA ILE A 36 -2.70 -2.24 -6.88
C ILE A 36 -1.23 -2.51 -6.53
N THR A 37 -0.94 -2.83 -5.27
CA THR A 37 0.41 -3.25 -4.88
C THR A 37 0.85 -4.48 -5.66
N MET A 38 -0.03 -5.46 -5.86
CA MET A 38 0.29 -6.64 -6.65
C MET A 38 0.61 -6.28 -8.09
N ALA A 39 -0.10 -5.30 -8.68
CA ALA A 39 0.20 -4.82 -10.02
C ALA A 39 1.61 -4.19 -10.09
N GLU A 40 1.97 -3.40 -9.09
CA GLU A 40 3.32 -2.80 -9.02
C GLU A 40 4.40 -3.89 -8.86
N LEU A 41 4.16 -4.89 -8.02
CA LEU A 41 5.10 -6.00 -7.85
C LEU A 41 5.23 -6.82 -9.14
N ALA A 42 4.14 -7.02 -9.87
CA ALA A 42 4.14 -7.76 -11.13
C ALA A 42 4.89 -6.99 -12.22
N ALA A 43 4.83 -5.66 -12.22
CA ALA A 43 5.57 -4.82 -13.16
C ALA A 43 7.07 -4.78 -12.83
N GLY A 44 7.44 -4.94 -11.57
CA GLY A 44 8.80 -4.78 -11.08
C GLY A 44 9.86 -5.55 -11.86
N PRO A 45 9.71 -6.87 -12.11
CA PRO A 45 10.71 -7.63 -12.87
C PRO A 45 10.94 -7.11 -14.28
N HIS A 46 9.92 -6.49 -14.88
CA HIS A 46 9.99 -5.95 -16.24
C HIS A 46 10.54 -4.53 -16.29
N ALA A 47 10.76 -3.91 -15.13
CA ALA A 47 11.22 -2.52 -15.03
C ALA A 47 12.73 -2.41 -14.80
N THR A 48 13.47 -3.50 -14.92
CA THR A 48 14.92 -3.52 -14.77
C THR A 48 15.56 -4.40 -15.83
N LEU A 49 16.77 -4.02 -16.28
CA LEU A 49 17.58 -4.81 -17.19
C LEU A 49 18.62 -5.66 -16.44
N ASP A 50 18.77 -5.47 -15.12
CA ASP A 50 19.70 -6.23 -14.30
C ASP A 50 19.10 -7.60 -13.94
N PHE A 51 19.78 -8.68 -14.29
CA PHE A 51 19.29 -10.04 -14.05
C PHE A 51 19.12 -10.36 -12.57
N GLU A 52 20.03 -9.91 -11.72
CA GLU A 52 19.94 -10.19 -10.28
C GLU A 52 18.78 -9.44 -9.66
N GLU A 53 18.59 -8.18 -10.03
CA GLU A 53 17.47 -7.38 -9.56
C GLU A 53 16.13 -7.95 -10.05
N ARG A 54 16.08 -8.39 -11.29
CA ARG A 54 14.88 -9.03 -11.84
C ARG A 54 14.52 -10.28 -11.04
N ALA A 55 15.52 -11.11 -10.72
CA ALA A 55 15.30 -12.31 -9.93
C ALA A 55 14.78 -12.00 -8.54
N ARG A 56 15.30 -10.96 -7.89
CA ARG A 56 14.85 -10.53 -6.55
C ARG A 56 13.39 -10.07 -6.61
N ARG A 57 13.04 -9.28 -7.61
CA ARG A 57 11.66 -8.76 -7.78
C ARG A 57 10.68 -9.89 -8.09
N GLN A 58 11.09 -10.86 -8.91
CA GLN A 58 10.27 -12.02 -9.22
C GLN A 58 10.05 -12.88 -7.98
N ASP A 59 11.10 -13.08 -7.18
CA ASP A 59 11.02 -13.84 -5.95
C ASP A 59 10.05 -13.19 -4.95
N LEU A 60 10.16 -11.87 -4.77
CA LEU A 60 9.25 -11.13 -3.89
C LEU A 60 7.78 -11.27 -4.36
N LEU A 61 7.53 -11.08 -5.64
CA LEU A 61 6.20 -11.24 -6.22
C LEU A 61 5.61 -12.61 -5.90
N GLN A 62 6.39 -13.67 -6.12
CA GLN A 62 5.94 -15.03 -5.88
C GLN A 62 5.66 -15.30 -4.41
N ARG A 63 6.49 -14.78 -3.51
CA ARG A 63 6.29 -14.94 -2.06
C ARG A 63 5.00 -14.27 -1.60
N ILE A 64 4.74 -13.06 -2.08
CA ILE A 64 3.53 -12.33 -1.68
C ILE A 64 2.29 -13.01 -2.26
N GLU A 65 2.31 -13.43 -3.52
CA GLU A 65 1.20 -14.17 -4.14
C GLU A 65 0.88 -15.46 -3.39
N ALA A 66 1.92 -16.16 -2.90
CA ALA A 66 1.74 -17.41 -2.17
C ALA A 66 1.20 -17.20 -0.75
N SER A 67 1.40 -16.01 -0.17
CA SER A 67 1.12 -15.76 1.24
C SER A 67 -0.15 -14.96 1.49
N LEU A 68 -0.58 -14.13 0.55
CA LEU A 68 -1.67 -13.17 0.78
C LEU A 68 -2.64 -13.16 -0.41
N ASP A 69 -3.92 -13.04 -0.09
CA ASP A 69 -4.98 -12.78 -1.06
C ASP A 69 -5.15 -11.26 -1.17
N PRO A 70 -4.87 -10.65 -2.33
CA PRO A 70 -4.96 -9.20 -2.45
C PRO A 70 -6.39 -8.69 -2.30
N LEU A 71 -6.54 -7.55 -1.65
CA LEU A 71 -7.81 -6.84 -1.59
C LEU A 71 -8.08 -6.21 -2.95
N PRO A 72 -9.24 -6.47 -3.56
CA PRO A 72 -9.54 -5.96 -4.90
C PRO A 72 -9.81 -4.45 -4.89
N PHE A 73 -9.54 -3.81 -6.02
CA PHE A 73 -9.98 -2.44 -6.27
C PHE A 73 -11.39 -2.52 -6.87
N ASP A 74 -12.37 -2.65 -6.01
CA ASP A 74 -13.78 -2.83 -6.38
C ASP A 74 -14.51 -1.49 -6.43
N THR A 75 -15.85 -1.55 -6.55
CA THR A 75 -16.68 -0.33 -6.61
C THR A 75 -16.55 0.52 -5.35
N GLU A 76 -16.47 -0.10 -4.18
CA GLU A 76 -16.30 0.63 -2.93
C GLU A 76 -14.94 1.35 -2.88
N ALA A 77 -13.89 0.67 -3.33
CA ALA A 77 -12.57 1.29 -3.44
C ALA A 77 -12.57 2.44 -4.45
N ALA A 78 -13.30 2.30 -5.56
CA ALA A 78 -13.43 3.36 -6.55
C ALA A 78 -14.12 4.60 -5.96
N ARG A 79 -15.18 4.41 -5.16
CA ARG A 79 -15.85 5.52 -4.47
C ARG A 79 -14.93 6.18 -3.45
N ALA A 80 -14.18 5.37 -2.70
CA ALA A 80 -13.20 5.87 -1.75
C ALA A 80 -12.12 6.70 -2.46
N PHE A 81 -11.67 6.25 -3.63
CA PHE A 81 -10.71 7.00 -4.45
C PHE A 81 -11.23 8.41 -4.75
N GLY A 82 -12.49 8.53 -5.14
CA GLY A 82 -13.09 9.84 -5.42
C GLY A 82 -13.03 10.78 -4.21
N ARG A 83 -13.31 10.27 -3.02
CA ARG A 83 -13.22 11.04 -1.77
C ARG A 83 -11.80 11.52 -1.50
N LEU A 84 -10.82 10.64 -1.68
CA LEU A 84 -9.42 10.97 -1.45
C LEU A 84 -8.90 11.93 -2.52
N TYR A 85 -9.31 11.74 -3.77
CA TYR A 85 -8.95 12.64 -4.86
C TYR A 85 -9.43 14.06 -4.58
N ALA A 86 -10.65 14.22 -4.06
CA ALA A 86 -11.18 15.53 -3.71
C ALA A 86 -10.33 16.23 -2.66
N SER A 87 -9.84 15.49 -1.66
CA SER A 87 -8.94 16.02 -0.62
C SER A 87 -7.59 16.44 -1.20
N GLU A 88 -7.02 15.63 -2.08
CA GLU A 88 -5.76 15.95 -2.78
C GLU A 88 -5.93 17.21 -3.65
N PHE A 89 -7.03 17.31 -4.38
CA PHE A 89 -7.31 18.43 -5.26
C PHE A 89 -7.44 19.74 -4.47
N GLN A 90 -8.12 19.72 -3.32
CA GLN A 90 -8.27 20.89 -2.46
C GLN A 90 -6.94 21.40 -1.93
N GLN A 91 -5.93 20.53 -1.84
CA GLN A 91 -4.59 20.90 -1.39
C GLN A 91 -3.66 21.17 -2.58
N GLU A 92 -4.21 21.41 -3.75
CA GLU A 92 -3.50 21.73 -4.98
C GLU A 92 -2.55 20.63 -5.46
N LYS A 93 -2.81 19.39 -5.01
CA LYS A 93 -2.06 18.23 -5.46
C LYS A 93 -2.83 17.50 -6.55
N LYS A 94 -2.12 16.96 -7.53
CA LYS A 94 -2.72 16.24 -8.63
C LYS A 94 -2.30 14.77 -8.58
N ALA A 95 -3.29 13.88 -8.55
CA ALA A 95 -3.05 12.44 -8.52
C ALA A 95 -2.75 11.94 -9.94
N ARG A 96 -1.47 11.89 -10.32
CA ARG A 96 -1.00 11.40 -11.62
C ARG A 96 0.13 10.40 -11.41
N GLY A 97 0.21 9.41 -12.30
CA GLY A 97 1.27 8.41 -12.28
C GLY A 97 1.36 7.70 -10.93
N ALA A 98 2.55 7.73 -10.32
CA ALA A 98 2.78 7.09 -9.01
C ALA A 98 1.85 7.61 -7.92
N ARG A 99 1.48 8.90 -7.97
CA ARG A 99 0.52 9.48 -7.01
C ARG A 99 -0.85 8.84 -7.13
N ALA A 100 -1.30 8.56 -8.36
CA ALA A 100 -2.58 7.91 -8.58
C ALA A 100 -2.58 6.49 -8.00
N LEU A 101 -1.49 5.75 -8.16
CA LEU A 101 -1.36 4.40 -7.61
C LEU A 101 -1.38 4.44 -6.07
N ASP A 102 -0.63 5.35 -5.46
CA ASP A 102 -0.63 5.53 -4.01
C ASP A 102 -2.04 5.83 -3.50
N LEU A 103 -2.76 6.69 -4.20
CA LEU A 103 -4.12 7.05 -3.83
C LEU A 103 -5.08 5.87 -3.97
N MET A 104 -4.88 5.01 -4.98
CA MET A 104 -5.67 3.78 -5.15
C MET A 104 -5.40 2.78 -4.03
N ILE A 105 -4.16 2.66 -3.57
CA ILE A 105 -3.81 1.82 -2.43
C ILE A 105 -4.51 2.33 -1.17
N ALA A 106 -4.42 3.63 -0.92
CA ALA A 106 -5.08 4.25 0.23
C ALA A 106 -6.61 4.11 0.15
N ALA A 107 -7.19 4.22 -1.05
CA ALA A 107 -8.62 4.03 -1.27
C ALA A 107 -9.05 2.60 -0.94
N THR A 108 -8.24 1.61 -1.28
CA THR A 108 -8.50 0.22 -0.93
C THR A 108 -8.53 0.06 0.60
N ALA A 109 -7.55 0.63 1.29
CA ALA A 109 -7.51 0.59 2.76
C ALA A 109 -8.76 1.27 3.36
N LEU A 110 -9.12 2.44 2.86
CA LEU A 110 -10.29 3.17 3.35
C LEU A 110 -11.58 2.38 3.15
N SER A 111 -11.75 1.73 2.01
CA SER A 111 -12.95 0.94 1.71
C SER A 111 -13.14 -0.23 2.68
N HIS A 112 -12.06 -0.72 3.25
CA HIS A 112 -12.09 -1.78 4.27
C HIS A 112 -11.96 -1.24 5.69
N ARG A 113 -11.88 0.09 5.86
CA ARG A 113 -11.70 0.74 7.17
C ARG A 113 -10.46 0.25 7.89
N LEU A 114 -9.38 0.07 7.13
CA LEU A 114 -8.10 -0.41 7.64
C LEU A 114 -7.06 0.71 7.59
N PRO A 115 -6.11 0.72 8.53
CA PRO A 115 -4.98 1.63 8.44
C PRO A 115 -4.05 1.25 7.30
N LEU A 116 -3.32 2.24 6.79
CA LEU A 116 -2.30 2.07 5.76
C LEU A 116 -0.92 2.25 6.39
N TYR A 117 -0.10 1.22 6.30
CA TYR A 117 1.28 1.25 6.76
C TYR A 117 2.19 1.65 5.60
N THR A 118 3.04 2.64 5.81
CA THR A 118 3.93 3.15 4.75
C THR A 118 5.30 3.56 5.30
N ARG A 119 6.31 3.47 4.43
CA ARG A 119 7.63 4.02 4.70
C ARG A 119 7.73 5.50 4.33
N ASN A 120 6.73 6.02 3.63
CA ASN A 120 6.72 7.38 3.08
C ASN A 120 5.45 8.13 3.52
N PRO A 121 5.30 8.41 4.85
CA PRO A 121 4.08 9.03 5.35
C PRO A 121 3.81 10.40 4.76
N GLN A 122 4.86 11.12 4.33
CA GLN A 122 4.71 12.44 3.71
C GLN A 122 3.92 12.39 2.40
N ASP A 123 3.91 11.24 1.71
CA ASP A 123 3.15 11.09 0.47
C ASP A 123 1.65 11.02 0.70
N PHE A 124 1.22 10.82 1.97
CA PHE A 124 -0.18 10.64 2.32
C PHE A 124 -0.70 11.75 3.25
N VAL A 125 0.06 12.84 3.43
CA VAL A 125 -0.34 13.92 4.34
C VAL A 125 -1.69 14.52 3.96
N ALA A 126 -1.96 14.69 2.66
CA ALA A 126 -3.20 15.31 2.19
C ALA A 126 -4.46 14.52 2.54
N ILE A 127 -4.33 13.23 2.84
CA ILE A 127 -5.46 12.34 3.14
C ILE A 127 -5.39 11.75 4.56
N SER A 128 -4.45 12.20 5.38
CA SER A 128 -4.20 11.62 6.70
C SER A 128 -5.34 11.80 7.70
N GLU A 129 -6.27 12.73 7.46
CA GLU A 129 -7.46 12.89 8.29
C GLU A 129 -8.58 11.92 7.90
N ILE A 130 -8.48 11.29 6.72
CA ILE A 130 -9.49 10.36 6.20
C ILE A 130 -9.05 8.92 6.37
N VAL A 131 -7.78 8.63 6.08
CA VAL A 131 -7.17 7.30 6.20
C VAL A 131 -6.14 7.35 7.31
N GLU A 132 -6.20 6.41 8.25
CA GLU A 132 -5.16 6.30 9.28
C GLU A 132 -3.86 5.87 8.62
N ILE A 133 -2.83 6.70 8.71
CA ILE A 133 -1.51 6.45 8.13
C ILE A 133 -0.54 6.12 9.26
N ILE A 134 0.09 4.96 9.17
CA ILE A 134 1.06 4.49 10.17
C ILE A 134 2.43 4.39 9.51
N ALA A 135 3.37 5.20 9.99
CA ALA A 135 4.74 5.19 9.48
C ALA A 135 5.54 4.05 10.10
N VAL A 136 6.34 3.39 9.27
CA VAL A 136 7.22 2.30 9.73
C VAL A 136 8.62 2.42 9.14
#